data_a31273e4c56319d7a3dd8a24e9e47465
#
_entry.id   a31273e4c56319d7a3dd8a24e9e47465
#
_cell.length_a   1.000
_cell.length_b   1.000
_cell.length_c   1.000
_cell.angle_alpha   90.00
_cell.angle_beta   90.00
_cell.angle_gamma   90.00
#
_symmetry.space_group_name_H-M   'P 1'
#
loop_
_entity.id
_entity.type
_entity.pdbx_description
1 polymer ?
#
loop_
_entity_poly.entity_id
_entity_poly.type
_entity_poly.pdbx_seq_one_letter_code
_entity_poly.pdbx_strand_id
1 'polypeptide(L)'
;TMSRAEKHDQTALFEEECRRRRLAVTVQRRTVFEELVGRLDHPTADQVYDAVHRRLPSLSRTTVYRVLDTLVETGFARKVHHPDAVVRFDPTTTRHHHLVCEGCGSLVDLDDAVVPPVPLPEARGTGFRIRDYSVSFNGLCSSCHKPR
;
A
#
# COMPACT_ATOMS: atom_id res chain seq x y z
N THR A 1 14.75 -1.24 2.53
CA THR A 1 14.69 -0.36 1.33
C THR A 1 14.99 -1.20 0.10
N MET A 2 14.09 -1.21 -0.86
CA MET A 2 14.30 -1.95 -2.13
C MET A 2 15.43 -1.35 -2.94
N SER A 3 16.30 -2.21 -3.49
CA SER A 3 17.35 -1.82 -4.42
C SER A 3 16.77 -1.40 -5.77
N ARG A 4 17.58 -0.75 -6.61
CA ARG A 4 17.18 -0.38 -7.98
C ARG A 4 16.85 -1.60 -8.84
N ALA A 5 17.56 -2.70 -8.66
CA ALA A 5 17.33 -3.95 -9.38
C ALA A 5 15.97 -4.56 -8.99
N GLU A 6 15.68 -4.65 -7.70
CA GLU A 6 14.39 -5.16 -7.21
C GLU A 6 13.21 -4.32 -7.69
N LYS A 7 13.35 -2.98 -7.72
CA LYS A 7 12.32 -2.10 -8.29
C LYS A 7 12.10 -2.35 -9.78
N HIS A 8 13.17 -2.59 -10.53
CA HIS A 8 13.09 -2.90 -11.94
C HIS A 8 12.35 -4.23 -12.19
N ASP A 9 12.67 -5.25 -11.41
CA ASP A 9 12.02 -6.56 -11.49
C ASP A 9 10.53 -6.47 -11.16
N GLN A 10 10.15 -5.71 -10.12
CA GLN A 10 8.75 -5.47 -9.78
C GLN A 10 8.01 -4.70 -10.88
N THR A 11 8.67 -3.74 -11.52
CA THR A 11 8.10 -3.00 -12.64
C THR A 11 7.85 -3.91 -13.84
N ALA A 12 8.77 -4.79 -14.15
CA ALA A 12 8.62 -5.77 -15.23
C ALA A 12 7.44 -6.74 -14.96
N LEU A 13 7.30 -7.22 -13.73
CA LEU A 13 6.18 -8.07 -13.32
C LEU A 13 4.84 -7.34 -13.45
N PHE A 14 4.78 -6.09 -13.05
CA PHE A 14 3.57 -5.27 -13.20
C PHE A 14 3.20 -5.07 -14.67
N GLU A 15 4.17 -4.78 -15.53
CA GLU A 15 3.92 -4.63 -16.97
C GLU A 15 3.43 -5.92 -17.63
N GLU A 16 3.98 -7.07 -17.23
CA GLU A 16 3.53 -8.38 -17.69
C GLU A 16 2.08 -8.65 -17.27
N GLU A 17 1.73 -8.36 -16.02
CA GLU A 17 0.35 -8.50 -15.54
C GLU A 17 -0.61 -7.56 -16.28
N CYS A 18 -0.19 -6.33 -16.57
CA CYS A 18 -0.98 -5.43 -17.41
C CYS A 18 -1.26 -6.03 -18.78
N ARG A 19 -0.23 -6.59 -19.46
CA ARG A 19 -0.39 -7.25 -20.77
C ARG A 19 -1.33 -8.44 -20.67
N ARG A 20 -1.18 -9.28 -19.64
CA ARG A 20 -2.05 -10.44 -19.41
C ARG A 20 -3.52 -10.04 -19.26
N ARG A 21 -3.79 -8.92 -18.61
CA ARG A 21 -5.14 -8.36 -18.42
C ARG A 21 -5.60 -7.47 -19.57
N ARG A 22 -4.82 -7.35 -20.66
CA ARG A 22 -5.08 -6.45 -21.78
C ARG A 22 -5.19 -4.98 -21.40
N LEU A 23 -4.46 -4.58 -20.36
CA LEU A 23 -4.32 -3.21 -19.95
C LEU A 23 -3.10 -2.59 -20.64
N ALA A 24 -3.24 -1.38 -21.17
CA ALA A 24 -2.12 -0.69 -21.81
C ALA A 24 -0.99 -0.41 -20.79
N VAL A 25 0.23 -0.75 -21.15
CA VAL A 25 1.43 -0.35 -20.42
C VAL A 25 1.77 1.07 -20.84
N THR A 26 1.36 2.05 -20.04
CA THR A 26 1.58 3.47 -20.32
C THR A 26 2.68 4.04 -19.45
N VAL A 27 3.32 5.13 -19.89
CA VAL A 27 4.29 5.88 -19.10
C VAL A 27 3.68 6.31 -17.76
N GLN A 28 2.42 6.75 -17.76
CA GLN A 28 1.72 7.16 -16.55
C GLN A 28 1.61 6.01 -15.54
N ARG A 29 1.17 4.81 -15.97
CA ARG A 29 1.07 3.63 -15.09
C ARG A 29 2.42 3.24 -14.53
N ARG A 30 3.45 3.21 -15.37
CA ARG A 30 4.81 2.90 -14.93
C ARG A 30 5.30 3.92 -13.91
N THR A 31 5.15 5.22 -14.18
CA THR A 31 5.63 6.28 -13.29
C THR A 31 4.97 6.23 -11.92
N VAL A 32 3.66 6.00 -11.85
CA VAL A 32 2.93 5.85 -10.58
C VAL A 32 3.38 4.60 -9.83
N PHE A 33 3.55 3.47 -10.52
CA PHE A 33 4.03 2.24 -9.89
C PHE A 33 5.45 2.39 -9.35
N GLU A 34 6.37 2.96 -10.14
CA GLU A 34 7.77 3.21 -9.74
C GLU A 34 7.86 4.15 -8.53
N GLU A 35 6.93 5.10 -8.41
CA GLU A 35 6.85 5.97 -7.25
C GLU A 35 6.38 5.19 -6.00
N LEU A 36 5.38 4.32 -6.15
CA LEU A 36 4.80 3.60 -5.02
C LEU A 36 5.71 2.46 -4.54
N VAL A 37 6.29 1.69 -5.49
CA VAL A 37 7.08 0.50 -5.16
C VAL A 37 8.31 0.87 -4.33
N GLY A 38 8.49 0.17 -3.20
CA GLY A 38 9.58 0.43 -2.26
C GLY A 38 9.36 1.61 -1.31
N ARG A 39 8.20 2.24 -1.31
CA ARG A 39 7.80 3.18 -0.25
C ARG A 39 7.35 2.41 0.99
N LEU A 40 7.79 2.88 2.15
CA LEU A 40 7.46 2.31 3.45
C LEU A 40 6.58 3.25 4.29
N ASP A 41 6.26 4.42 3.76
CA ASP A 41 5.52 5.47 4.47
C ASP A 41 4.00 5.42 4.23
N HIS A 42 3.51 4.41 3.51
CA HIS A 42 2.10 4.20 3.21
C HIS A 42 1.42 5.49 2.71
N PRO A 43 1.78 5.97 1.50
CA PRO A 43 1.33 7.26 1.02
C PRO A 43 -0.17 7.28 0.74
N THR A 44 -0.77 8.44 0.90
CA THR A 44 -2.09 8.74 0.34
C THR A 44 -1.99 8.93 -1.17
N ALA A 45 -3.13 8.86 -1.88
CA ALA A 45 -3.16 9.12 -3.32
C ALA A 45 -2.66 10.53 -3.66
N ASP A 46 -2.94 11.52 -2.81
CA ASP A 46 -2.45 12.89 -2.99
C ASP A 46 -0.94 12.99 -2.85
N GLN A 47 -0.35 12.30 -1.89
CA GLN A 47 1.10 12.25 -1.71
C GLN A 47 1.80 11.58 -2.91
N VAL A 48 1.20 10.53 -3.46
CA VAL A 48 1.70 9.91 -4.70
C VAL A 48 1.58 10.89 -5.86
N TYR A 49 0.43 11.56 -5.99
CA TYR A 49 0.24 12.56 -7.04
C TYR A 49 1.29 13.67 -6.97
N ASP A 50 1.52 14.27 -5.80
CA ASP A 50 2.49 15.35 -5.64
C ASP A 50 3.91 14.91 -6.02
N ALA A 51 4.30 13.69 -5.67
CA ALA A 51 5.60 13.14 -6.02
C ALA A 51 5.73 12.90 -7.53
N VAL A 52 4.71 12.29 -8.15
CA VAL A 52 4.71 11.98 -9.58
C VAL A 52 4.59 13.24 -10.44
N HIS A 53 3.79 14.22 -10.02
CA HIS A 53 3.57 15.46 -10.76
C HIS A 53 4.86 16.27 -10.94
N ARG A 54 5.79 16.18 -9.99
CA ARG A 54 7.13 16.80 -10.15
C ARG A 54 7.94 16.18 -11.28
N ARG A 55 7.74 14.88 -11.56
CA ARG A 55 8.45 14.14 -12.62
C ARG A 55 7.71 14.19 -13.96
N LEU A 56 6.39 14.22 -13.91
CA LEU A 56 5.52 14.19 -15.08
C LEU A 56 4.35 15.18 -14.89
N PRO A 57 4.59 16.49 -15.15
CA PRO A 57 3.60 17.54 -14.91
C PRO A 57 2.28 17.40 -15.69
N SER A 58 2.30 16.66 -16.81
CA SER A 58 1.09 16.39 -17.61
C SER A 58 0.14 15.37 -16.97
N LEU A 59 0.57 14.67 -15.91
CA LEU A 59 -0.23 13.67 -15.25
C LEU A 59 -1.31 14.31 -14.38
N SER A 60 -2.56 13.98 -14.64
CA SER A 60 -3.68 14.48 -13.84
C SER A 60 -3.85 13.69 -12.53
N ARG A 61 -4.43 14.34 -11.53
CA ARG A 61 -4.81 13.70 -10.25
C ARG A 61 -5.71 12.49 -10.48
N THR A 62 -6.73 12.64 -11.33
CA THR A 62 -7.65 11.54 -11.67
C THR A 62 -6.92 10.33 -12.26
N THR A 63 -5.91 10.55 -13.10
CA THR A 63 -5.11 9.45 -13.66
C THR A 63 -4.33 8.73 -12.58
N VAL A 64 -3.72 9.44 -11.62
CA VAL A 64 -3.01 8.82 -10.48
C VAL A 64 -3.96 7.93 -9.68
N TYR A 65 -5.13 8.43 -9.32
CA TYR A 65 -6.14 7.66 -8.58
C TYR A 65 -6.56 6.38 -9.32
N ARG A 66 -6.84 6.48 -10.62
CA ARG A 66 -7.18 5.31 -11.44
C ARG A 66 -6.04 4.29 -11.52
N VAL A 67 -4.80 4.76 -11.62
CA VAL A 67 -3.65 3.85 -11.63
C VAL A 67 -3.49 3.16 -10.28
N LEU A 68 -3.63 3.88 -9.17
CA LEU A 68 -3.57 3.29 -7.83
C LEU A 68 -4.67 2.23 -7.64
N ASP A 69 -5.89 2.47 -8.09
CA ASP A 69 -6.96 1.47 -8.09
C ASP A 69 -6.58 0.24 -8.95
N THR A 70 -6.01 0.46 -10.14
CA THR A 70 -5.50 -0.64 -10.97
C THR A 70 -4.43 -1.45 -10.25
N LEU A 71 -3.51 -0.81 -9.52
CA LEU A 71 -2.48 -1.53 -8.75
C LEU A 71 -3.12 -2.41 -7.66
N VAL A 72 -4.17 -1.94 -7.00
CA VAL A 72 -4.91 -2.74 -6.01
C VAL A 72 -5.63 -3.90 -6.67
N GLU A 73 -6.34 -3.66 -7.76
CA GLU A 73 -7.07 -4.69 -8.51
C GLU A 73 -6.16 -5.78 -9.08
N THR A 74 -4.95 -5.41 -9.48
CA THR A 74 -3.94 -6.33 -10.02
C THR A 74 -3.07 -7.00 -8.96
N GLY A 75 -3.24 -6.65 -7.68
CA GLY A 75 -2.51 -7.25 -6.55
C GLY A 75 -1.11 -6.70 -6.32
N PHE A 76 -0.75 -5.54 -6.91
CA PHE A 76 0.54 -4.87 -6.72
C PHE A 76 0.53 -3.82 -5.61
N ALA A 77 -0.62 -3.53 -5.04
CA ALA A 77 -0.77 -2.70 -3.86
C ALA A 77 -1.96 -3.15 -3.02
N ARG A 78 -1.99 -2.72 -1.77
CA ARG A 78 -3.13 -2.87 -0.86
C ARG A 78 -3.60 -1.51 -0.40
N LYS A 79 -4.90 -1.38 -0.11
CA LYS A 79 -5.45 -0.23 0.60
C LYS A 79 -5.33 -0.50 2.10
N VAL A 80 -4.78 0.47 2.81
CA VAL A 80 -4.69 0.45 4.27
C VAL A 80 -5.61 1.54 4.81
N HIS A 81 -6.51 1.15 5.69
CA HIS A 81 -7.39 2.09 6.39
C HIS A 81 -6.64 2.69 7.58
N HIS A 82 -6.66 4.00 7.64
CA HIS A 82 -6.03 4.76 8.70
C HIS A 82 -7.09 5.44 9.59
N PRO A 83 -6.85 5.65 10.91
CA PRO A 83 -7.82 6.29 11.79
C PRO A 83 -8.26 7.71 11.38
N ASP A 84 -7.46 8.43 10.57
CA ASP A 84 -7.83 9.71 9.97
C ASP A 84 -8.86 9.60 8.83
N ALA A 85 -9.35 8.40 8.56
CA ALA A 85 -10.26 8.07 7.46
C ALA A 85 -9.70 8.28 6.05
N VAL A 86 -8.41 8.60 5.90
CA VAL A 86 -7.76 8.72 4.60
C VAL A 86 -7.14 7.38 4.20
N VAL A 87 -7.51 6.88 3.05
CA VAL A 87 -6.96 5.63 2.50
C VAL A 87 -5.49 5.81 2.13
N ARG A 88 -4.66 4.89 2.56
CA ARG A 88 -3.24 4.81 2.21
C ARG A 88 -2.98 3.61 1.32
N PHE A 89 -1.89 3.66 0.57
CA PHE A 89 -1.50 2.60 -0.35
C PHE A 89 -0.20 1.97 0.11
N ASP A 90 -0.19 0.64 0.10
CA ASP A 90 0.93 -0.16 0.54
C ASP A 90 1.37 -1.09 -0.61
N PRO A 91 2.60 -0.96 -1.09
CA PRO A 91 3.14 -1.84 -2.13
C PRO A 91 3.55 -3.22 -1.58
N THR A 92 3.61 -3.40 -0.26
CA THR A 92 3.94 -4.67 0.36
C THR A 92 2.71 -5.58 0.36
N THR A 93 2.69 -6.58 -0.50
CA THR A 93 1.51 -7.44 -0.71
C THR A 93 1.56 -8.75 0.07
N THR A 94 2.71 -9.12 0.63
CA THR A 94 2.82 -10.22 1.61
C THR A 94 2.11 -9.83 2.91
N ARG A 95 1.58 -10.83 3.64
CA ARG A 95 0.89 -10.55 4.89
C ARG A 95 1.82 -9.92 5.91
N HIS A 96 1.40 -8.82 6.46
CA HIS A 96 2.02 -8.09 7.56
C HIS A 96 0.94 -7.32 8.31
N HIS A 97 1.32 -6.69 9.41
CA HIS A 97 0.46 -5.94 10.31
C HIS A 97 0.96 -4.52 10.44
N HIS A 98 0.25 -3.69 11.18
CA HIS A 98 0.60 -2.26 11.28
C HIS A 98 0.61 -1.78 12.72
N LEU A 99 1.53 -0.86 13.00
CA LEU A 99 1.53 0.00 14.18
C LEU A 99 1.09 1.39 13.76
N VAL A 100 0.10 1.94 14.43
CA VAL A 100 -0.43 3.29 14.15
C VAL A 100 -0.17 4.17 15.35
N CYS A 101 0.51 5.30 15.14
CA CYS A 101 0.72 6.29 16.19
C CYS A 101 -0.48 7.23 16.28
N GLU A 102 -1.16 7.24 17.42
CA GLU A 102 -2.29 8.14 17.70
C GLU A 102 -1.87 9.60 17.86
N GLY A 103 -0.58 9.86 18.13
CA GLY A 103 -0.06 11.21 18.33
C GLY A 103 0.29 11.92 17.02
N CYS A 104 0.98 11.25 16.09
CA CYS A 104 1.43 11.86 14.83
C CYS A 104 0.86 11.20 13.58
N GLY A 105 0.06 10.14 13.71
CA GLY A 105 -0.52 9.42 12.58
C GLY A 105 0.48 8.57 11.78
N SER A 106 1.72 8.40 12.25
CA SER A 106 2.67 7.53 11.54
C SER A 106 2.19 6.09 11.54
N LEU A 107 2.41 5.41 10.43
CA LEU A 107 2.05 4.02 10.22
C LEU A 107 3.32 3.25 9.86
N VAL A 108 3.58 2.15 10.58
CA VAL A 108 4.78 1.33 10.46
C VAL A 108 4.38 -0.13 10.29
N ASP A 109 5.07 -0.82 9.38
CA ASP A 109 4.87 -2.25 9.18
C ASP A 109 5.37 -3.06 10.36
N LEU A 110 4.61 -4.08 10.71
CA LEU A 110 4.94 -5.09 11.69
C LEU A 110 4.90 -6.46 11.04
N ASP A 111 6.01 -7.18 11.12
CA ASP A 111 6.14 -8.51 10.51
C ASP A 111 5.10 -9.48 11.07
N ASP A 112 4.50 -10.29 10.20
CA ASP A 112 3.52 -11.32 10.56
C ASP A 112 4.07 -12.32 11.60
N ALA A 113 5.38 -12.60 11.57
CA ALA A 113 6.01 -13.50 12.51
C ALA A 113 6.05 -12.98 13.96
N VAL A 114 5.91 -11.66 14.16
CA VAL A 114 5.90 -11.03 15.50
C VAL A 114 4.52 -11.06 16.13
N VAL A 115 3.46 -11.21 15.34
CA VAL A 115 2.09 -11.26 15.81
C VAL A 115 1.66 -12.72 15.96
N PRO A 116 1.18 -13.14 17.13
CA PRO A 116 0.62 -14.48 17.27
C PRO A 116 -0.50 -14.72 16.25
N PRO A 117 -0.59 -15.95 15.67
CA PRO A 117 -1.64 -16.26 14.71
C PRO A 117 -3.04 -15.93 15.25
N VAL A 118 -3.81 -15.18 14.47
CA VAL A 118 -5.21 -14.87 14.80
C VAL A 118 -6.08 -16.00 14.23
N PRO A 119 -6.83 -16.74 15.08
CA PRO A 119 -7.76 -17.74 14.60
C PRO A 119 -8.82 -17.10 13.70
N LEU A 120 -8.99 -17.62 12.48
CA LEU A 120 -10.03 -17.12 11.59
C LEU A 120 -11.40 -17.55 12.14
N PRO A 121 -12.34 -16.61 12.33
CA PRO A 121 -13.67 -16.93 12.80
C PRO A 121 -14.43 -17.73 11.74
N GLU A 122 -15.33 -18.61 12.20
CA GLU A 122 -16.27 -19.24 11.31
C GLU A 122 -17.31 -18.22 10.81
N ALA A 123 -17.35 -18.01 9.50
CA ALA A 123 -18.30 -17.10 8.89
C ALA A 123 -19.65 -17.76 8.56
N ARG A 124 -20.05 -18.82 9.30
CA ARG A 124 -21.30 -19.57 9.06
C ARG A 124 -22.51 -18.63 9.10
N GLY A 125 -23.39 -18.80 8.13
CA GLY A 125 -24.63 -17.99 8.01
C GLY A 125 -24.44 -16.59 7.44
N THR A 126 -23.22 -16.13 7.21
CA THR A 126 -22.94 -14.80 6.64
C THR A 126 -22.76 -14.82 5.12
N GLY A 127 -22.50 -15.99 4.53
CA GLY A 127 -22.12 -16.13 3.12
C GLY A 127 -20.68 -15.70 2.80
N PHE A 128 -19.89 -15.30 3.80
CA PHE A 128 -18.50 -14.87 3.61
C PHE A 128 -17.53 -16.05 3.59
N ARG A 129 -16.51 -15.94 2.73
CA ARG A 129 -15.32 -16.79 2.76
C ARG A 129 -14.13 -15.89 3.16
N ILE A 130 -13.67 -16.03 4.39
CA ILE A 130 -12.50 -15.30 4.87
C ILE A 130 -11.25 -15.85 4.18
N ARG A 131 -10.44 -14.98 3.62
CA ARG A 131 -9.20 -15.34 2.89
C ARG A 131 -7.95 -14.90 3.62
N ASP A 132 -8.02 -13.78 4.31
CA ASP A 132 -6.86 -13.14 4.95
C ASP A 132 -7.33 -12.19 6.05
N TYR A 133 -6.39 -11.73 6.87
CA TYR A 133 -6.63 -10.73 7.91
C TYR A 133 -5.39 -9.84 8.05
N SER A 134 -5.56 -8.66 8.61
CA SER A 134 -4.49 -7.81 9.11
C SER A 134 -4.85 -7.24 10.46
N VAL A 135 -3.86 -7.00 11.30
CA VAL A 135 -4.03 -6.43 12.63
C VAL A 135 -3.38 -5.05 12.66
N SER A 136 -4.08 -4.09 13.23
CA SER A 136 -3.52 -2.77 13.53
C SER A 136 -3.48 -2.56 15.02
N PHE A 137 -2.32 -2.20 15.54
CA PHE A 137 -2.12 -1.84 16.93
C PHE A 137 -1.99 -0.32 17.03
N ASN A 138 -2.77 0.29 17.89
CA ASN A 138 -2.75 1.72 18.12
C ASN A 138 -1.94 2.03 19.38
N GLY A 139 -1.13 3.08 19.33
CA GLY A 139 -0.30 3.49 20.44
C GLY A 139 0.46 4.80 20.17
N LEU A 140 1.56 5.02 20.83
CA LEU A 140 2.40 6.21 20.64
C LEU A 140 3.80 5.78 20.20
N CYS A 141 4.32 6.41 19.14
CA CYS A 141 5.71 6.23 18.72
C CYS A 141 6.69 6.89 19.72
N SER A 142 7.97 6.58 19.60
CA SER A 142 9.01 7.11 20.49
C SER A 142 9.07 8.63 20.54
N SER A 143 8.70 9.31 19.45
CA SER A 143 8.65 10.77 19.41
C SER A 143 7.42 11.38 20.11
N CYS A 144 6.31 10.63 20.16
CA CYS A 144 5.05 11.05 20.78
C CYS A 144 4.92 10.56 22.23
N HIS A 145 5.52 9.42 22.54
CA HIS A 145 5.59 8.91 23.90
C HIS A 145 6.78 9.56 24.62
N LYS A 146 6.57 10.76 25.17
CA LYS A 146 7.56 11.36 26.08
C LYS A 146 7.41 10.67 27.44
N PRO A 147 8.45 10.00 27.96
CA PRO A 147 8.43 9.56 29.35
C PRO A 147 8.29 10.80 30.24
N ARG A 148 7.33 10.76 31.15
CA ARG A 148 7.17 11.79 32.19
C ARG A 148 8.32 11.70 33.19
#